data_81bd21b4b124d16125dc2cc54c1bd933
#
_entry.id   81bd21b4b124d16125dc2cc54c1bd933
#
_cell.length_a   1.000
_cell.length_b   1.000
_cell.length_c   1.000
_cell.angle_alpha   90.00
_cell.angle_beta   90.00
_cell.angle_gamma   90.00
#
_symmetry.space_group_name_H-M   'P 1'
#
loop_
_entity.id
_entity.type
_entity.pdbx_description
1 polymer ?
#
loop_
_entity_poly.entity_id
_entity_poly.type
_entity_poly.pdbx_seq_one_letter_code
_entity_poly.pdbx_strand_id
1 'polypeptide(L)'
;MAETSPHARCLACAFPFWEQLTPEEQERLCRFTLPVHYAKGARVHSPLESCVGILLLRSGQLRSYLLSEDGRDVTLYRLFGGEVCILSASCVMDAVNIDLYIDAEEDTEALCISAGIFRQLMQENVYVRCYAYQMTAERFSDTMWTMQQILFMSADRRLAIFLTDELAKTGGEDVRMTHDQMARYMGSAREVVSRMLKYFAQEGWVRLYRGGVQVLDKQKLQALARGE
;
A
#
# COMPACT_ATOMS: atom_id res chain seq x y z
N MET A 1 -3.92 4.26 33.45
CA MET A 1 -2.63 3.50 33.48
C MET A 1 -2.18 2.94 32.12
N ALA A 2 -2.90 3.26 31.02
CA ALA A 2 -2.49 2.86 29.66
C ALA A 2 -1.26 3.65 29.11
N GLU A 3 -0.84 4.73 29.73
CA GLU A 3 0.31 5.57 29.32
C GLU A 3 1.69 4.89 29.47
N THR A 4 1.76 3.71 30.08
CA THR A 4 3.02 3.02 30.36
C THR A 4 3.48 2.05 29.26
N SER A 5 2.66 1.77 28.27
CA SER A 5 3.05 0.90 27.16
C SER A 5 3.88 1.68 26.14
N PRO A 6 5.05 1.15 25.68
CA PRO A 6 5.88 1.81 24.68
C PRO A 6 5.17 2.03 23.33
N HIS A 7 4.06 1.34 23.10
CA HIS A 7 3.29 1.41 21.85
C HIS A 7 2.05 2.31 21.92
N ALA A 8 1.58 2.66 23.14
CA ALA A 8 0.33 3.41 23.35
C ALA A 8 0.28 4.71 22.54
N ARG A 9 1.37 5.49 22.55
CA ARG A 9 1.44 6.76 21.80
C ARG A 9 1.34 6.55 20.29
N CYS A 10 2.00 5.53 19.74
CA CYS A 10 1.91 5.23 18.31
C CYS A 10 0.51 4.79 17.90
N LEU A 11 -0.12 3.92 18.72
CA LEU A 11 -1.47 3.43 18.48
C LEU A 11 -2.50 4.56 18.58
N ALA A 12 -2.36 5.44 19.58
CA ALA A 12 -3.22 6.61 19.76
C ALA A 12 -3.15 7.59 18.57
N CYS A 13 -1.97 7.78 17.99
CA CYS A 13 -1.82 8.63 16.81
C CYS A 13 -2.36 7.99 15.53
N ALA A 14 -2.29 6.65 15.42
CA ALA A 14 -2.65 5.94 14.20
C ALA A 14 -4.14 5.55 14.13
N PHE A 15 -4.77 5.31 15.27
CA PHE A 15 -6.14 4.84 15.33
C PHE A 15 -7.10 5.93 15.81
N PRO A 16 -7.96 6.47 14.93
CA PRO A 16 -8.91 7.53 15.28
C PRO A 16 -9.95 7.10 16.33
N PHE A 17 -10.12 5.80 16.54
CA PHE A 17 -11.01 5.26 17.58
C PHE A 17 -10.35 5.13 18.96
N TRP A 18 -9.10 5.54 19.14
CA TRP A 18 -8.36 5.36 20.39
C TRP A 18 -9.08 5.96 21.61
N GLU A 19 -9.61 7.18 21.47
CA GLU A 19 -10.33 7.87 22.53
C GLU A 19 -11.71 7.24 22.86
N GLN A 20 -12.21 6.36 22.01
CA GLN A 20 -13.46 5.62 22.20
C GLN A 20 -13.24 4.23 22.81
N LEU A 21 -11.98 3.87 23.07
CA LEU A 21 -11.64 2.64 23.79
C LEU A 21 -11.69 2.89 25.28
N THR A 22 -12.22 1.91 26.04
CA THR A 22 -12.05 1.89 27.49
C THR A 22 -10.56 1.67 27.87
N PRO A 23 -10.15 2.05 29.08
CA PRO A 23 -8.78 1.80 29.54
C PRO A 23 -8.35 0.32 29.45
N GLU A 24 -9.28 -0.61 29.67
CA GLU A 24 -9.04 -2.05 29.56
C GLU A 24 -8.83 -2.49 28.11
N GLU A 25 -9.61 -1.92 27.17
CA GLU A 25 -9.44 -2.18 25.72
C GLU A 25 -8.10 -1.61 25.21
N GLN A 26 -7.73 -0.41 25.65
CA GLN A 26 -6.44 0.22 25.33
C GLN A 26 -5.28 -0.63 25.85
N GLU A 27 -5.33 -1.08 27.11
CA GLU A 27 -4.32 -1.95 27.69
C GLU A 27 -4.21 -3.26 26.93
N ARG A 28 -5.35 -3.90 26.60
CA ARG A 28 -5.42 -5.14 25.85
C ARG A 28 -4.81 -4.97 24.43
N LEU A 29 -5.16 -3.89 23.73
CA LEU A 29 -4.58 -3.58 22.42
C LEU A 29 -3.06 -3.40 22.52
N CYS A 30 -2.57 -2.63 23.48
CA CYS A 30 -1.14 -2.45 23.71
C CYS A 30 -0.41 -3.74 24.03
N ARG A 31 -0.97 -4.57 24.92
CA ARG A 31 -0.35 -5.80 25.39
C ARG A 31 -0.15 -6.83 24.26
N PHE A 32 -1.04 -6.85 23.29
CA PHE A 32 -1.00 -7.78 22.16
C PHE A 32 -0.54 -7.12 20.85
N THR A 33 0.22 -6.05 20.99
CA THR A 33 0.92 -5.37 19.91
C THR A 33 2.42 -5.58 20.08
N LEU A 34 3.07 -6.12 19.04
CA LEU A 34 4.50 -6.42 19.05
C LEU A 34 5.21 -5.68 17.93
N PRO A 35 6.44 -5.18 18.16
CA PRO A 35 7.26 -4.66 17.07
C PRO A 35 7.72 -5.82 16.17
N VAL A 36 7.67 -5.59 14.87
CA VAL A 36 8.13 -6.54 13.85
C VAL A 36 8.98 -5.80 12.82
N HIS A 37 9.94 -6.52 12.26
CA HIS A 37 10.81 -6.03 11.20
C HIS A 37 10.78 -6.99 10.02
N TYR A 38 10.66 -6.43 8.82
CA TYR A 38 10.74 -7.16 7.56
C TYR A 38 11.88 -6.59 6.73
N ALA A 39 12.84 -7.42 6.39
CA ALA A 39 13.91 -7.03 5.48
C ALA A 39 13.35 -6.77 4.07
N LYS A 40 13.98 -5.90 3.32
CA LYS A 40 13.65 -5.66 1.91
C LYS A 40 13.57 -6.97 1.12
N GLY A 41 12.46 -7.17 0.40
CA GLY A 41 12.17 -8.38 -0.38
C GLY A 41 11.57 -9.53 0.43
N ALA A 42 11.38 -9.38 1.75
CA ALA A 42 10.73 -10.40 2.55
C ALA A 42 9.25 -10.51 2.23
N ARG A 43 8.72 -11.77 2.22
CA ARG A 43 7.29 -12.03 2.19
C ARG A 43 6.71 -11.73 3.55
N VAL A 44 5.71 -10.82 3.59
CA VAL A 44 4.98 -10.44 4.80
C VAL A 44 3.71 -11.29 4.95
N HIS A 45 3.03 -11.56 3.84
CA HIS A 45 1.81 -12.37 3.82
C HIS A 45 1.65 -13.09 2.48
N SER A 46 1.11 -14.32 2.54
CA SER A 46 0.66 -15.07 1.38
C SER A 46 -0.64 -15.83 1.70
N PRO A 47 -1.44 -16.20 0.69
CA PRO A 47 -2.72 -16.92 0.88
C PRO A 47 -2.59 -18.26 1.61
N LEU A 48 -1.42 -18.90 1.52
CA LEU A 48 -1.13 -20.21 2.10
C LEU A 48 -0.63 -20.13 3.55
N GLU A 49 -0.33 -18.93 4.04
CA GLU A 49 0.22 -18.73 5.38
C GLU A 49 -0.87 -18.30 6.37
N SER A 50 -0.60 -18.52 7.65
CA SER A 50 -1.46 -18.02 8.72
C SER A 50 -1.51 -16.49 8.72
N CYS A 51 -2.64 -15.97 9.18
CA CYS A 51 -2.88 -14.55 9.33
C CYS A 51 -1.81 -13.87 10.19
N VAL A 52 -1.16 -12.84 9.65
CA VAL A 52 -0.08 -12.13 10.35
C VAL A 52 -0.64 -11.27 11.50
N GLY A 53 -1.71 -10.55 11.25
CA GLY A 53 -2.27 -9.54 12.14
C GLY A 53 -2.42 -8.19 11.42
N ILE A 54 -2.90 -7.19 12.14
CA ILE A 54 -2.98 -5.81 11.63
C ILE A 54 -1.60 -5.17 11.75
N LEU A 55 -1.05 -4.65 10.65
CA LEU A 55 0.26 -4.00 10.67
C LEU A 55 0.09 -2.48 10.62
N LEU A 56 0.64 -1.79 11.62
CA LEU A 56 0.83 -0.34 11.59
C LEU A 56 2.30 -0.08 11.19
N LEU A 57 2.51 0.42 10.00
CA LEU A 57 3.85 0.72 9.49
C LEU A 57 4.43 1.94 10.21
N ARG A 58 5.65 1.80 10.72
CA ARG A 58 6.42 2.91 11.30
C ARG A 58 7.36 3.54 10.28
N SER A 59 7.94 2.70 9.42
CA SER A 59 8.83 3.11 8.32
C SER A 59 8.85 2.04 7.24
N GLY A 60 9.42 2.36 6.08
CA GLY A 60 9.53 1.45 4.95
C GLY A 60 8.29 1.43 4.07
N GLN A 61 8.17 0.39 3.26
CA GLN A 61 7.12 0.26 2.26
C GLN A 61 6.69 -1.20 2.10
N LEU A 62 5.38 -1.44 2.15
CA LEU A 62 4.77 -2.71 1.76
C LEU A 62 4.07 -2.57 0.41
N ARG A 63 4.11 -3.64 -0.36
CA ARG A 63 3.41 -3.78 -1.64
C ARG A 63 2.41 -4.92 -1.55
N SER A 64 1.14 -4.63 -1.84
CA SER A 64 0.06 -5.61 -1.92
C SER A 64 -0.24 -5.89 -3.40
N TYR A 65 -0.30 -7.18 -3.76
CA TYR A 65 -0.46 -7.57 -5.17
C TYR A 65 -1.16 -8.92 -5.32
N LEU A 66 -1.74 -9.13 -6.50
CA LEU A 66 -2.22 -10.43 -6.96
C LEU A 66 -1.13 -11.10 -7.80
N LEU A 67 -1.06 -12.42 -7.74
CA LEU A 67 -0.14 -13.23 -8.52
C LEU A 67 -0.96 -14.20 -9.37
N SER A 68 -0.75 -14.18 -10.69
CA SER A 68 -1.36 -15.13 -11.61
C SER A 68 -0.61 -16.47 -11.65
N GLU A 69 -1.23 -17.52 -12.15
CA GLU A 69 -0.63 -18.87 -12.28
C GLU A 69 0.63 -18.88 -13.15
N ASP A 70 0.72 -18.00 -14.14
CA ASP A 70 1.89 -17.83 -15.01
C ASP A 70 2.98 -16.90 -14.43
N GLY A 71 2.84 -16.52 -13.15
CA GLY A 71 3.84 -15.76 -12.40
C GLY A 71 3.82 -14.25 -12.65
N ARG A 72 2.81 -13.72 -13.35
CA ARG A 72 2.62 -12.26 -13.48
C ARG A 72 1.98 -11.69 -12.23
N ASP A 73 2.52 -10.58 -11.75
CA ASP A 73 1.97 -9.88 -10.60
C ASP A 73 1.32 -8.54 -10.99
N VAL A 74 0.26 -8.18 -10.28
CA VAL A 74 -0.44 -6.90 -10.42
C VAL A 74 -0.51 -6.24 -9.06
N THR A 75 0.14 -5.09 -8.93
CA THR A 75 0.07 -4.30 -7.70
C THR A 75 -1.32 -3.70 -7.55
N LEU A 76 -1.93 -3.94 -6.41
CA LEU A 76 -3.22 -3.34 -6.04
C LEU A 76 -3.01 -1.98 -5.39
N TYR A 77 -2.14 -1.93 -4.38
CA TYR A 77 -1.75 -0.71 -3.68
C TYR A 77 -0.41 -0.88 -2.97
N ARG A 78 0.15 0.23 -2.54
CA ARG A 78 1.35 0.29 -1.69
C ARG A 78 1.01 1.00 -0.38
N LEU A 79 1.69 0.62 0.69
CA LEU A 79 1.56 1.19 2.02
C LEU A 79 2.90 1.74 2.48
N PHE A 80 2.88 2.87 3.14
CA PHE A 80 4.05 3.60 3.60
C PHE A 80 4.03 3.79 5.13
N GLY A 81 5.10 4.31 5.68
CA GLY A 81 5.16 4.64 7.11
C GLY A 81 4.00 5.55 7.53
N GLY A 82 3.33 5.21 8.63
CA GLY A 82 2.13 5.84 9.15
C GLY A 82 0.82 5.18 8.73
N GLU A 83 0.82 4.29 7.74
CA GLU A 83 -0.39 3.62 7.24
C GLU A 83 -0.63 2.26 7.91
N VAL A 84 -1.90 1.84 7.91
CA VAL A 84 -2.35 0.57 8.48
C VAL A 84 -2.64 -0.44 7.37
N CYS A 85 -2.02 -1.62 7.46
CA CYS A 85 -2.34 -2.77 6.63
C CYS A 85 -3.36 -3.66 7.35
N ILE A 86 -4.62 -3.55 6.98
CA ILE A 86 -5.68 -4.38 7.55
C ILE A 86 -5.82 -5.73 6.81
N LEU A 87 -5.50 -5.77 5.52
CA LEU A 87 -5.63 -6.99 4.73
C LEU A 87 -4.55 -8.04 5.01
N SER A 88 -3.47 -7.69 5.75
CA SER A 88 -2.56 -8.68 6.35
C SER A 88 -3.26 -9.55 7.40
N ALA A 89 -4.44 -9.14 7.84
CA ALA A 89 -5.32 -9.84 8.74
C ALA A 89 -6.70 -10.13 8.09
N SER A 90 -6.71 -10.56 6.82
CA SER A 90 -7.94 -10.91 6.09
C SER A 90 -8.85 -11.89 6.87
N CYS A 91 -8.25 -12.74 7.70
CA CYS A 91 -8.96 -13.63 8.61
C CYS A 91 -9.83 -12.91 9.67
N VAL A 92 -9.62 -11.62 9.91
CA VAL A 92 -10.44 -10.81 10.83
C VAL A 92 -11.77 -10.45 10.19
N MET A 93 -11.83 -10.48 8.87
CA MET A 93 -12.98 -10.07 8.08
C MET A 93 -13.49 -11.27 7.29
N ASP A 94 -14.49 -11.96 7.80
CA ASP A 94 -15.06 -13.19 7.20
C ASP A 94 -15.58 -12.98 5.74
N ALA A 95 -15.81 -11.73 5.34
CA ALA A 95 -16.29 -11.37 4.01
C ALA A 95 -15.19 -11.16 2.97
N VAL A 96 -13.91 -11.10 3.37
CA VAL A 96 -12.79 -10.84 2.44
C VAL A 96 -12.11 -12.15 2.09
N ASN A 97 -12.39 -12.65 0.89
CA ASN A 97 -11.74 -13.85 0.35
C ASN A 97 -10.95 -13.47 -0.92
N ILE A 98 -9.72 -12.99 -0.71
CA ILE A 98 -8.81 -12.57 -1.78
C ILE A 98 -7.44 -13.21 -1.54
N ASP A 99 -6.91 -13.88 -2.56
CA ASP A 99 -5.54 -14.41 -2.56
C ASP A 99 -4.53 -13.27 -2.74
N LEU A 100 -4.25 -12.59 -1.64
CA LEU A 100 -3.40 -11.41 -1.60
C LEU A 100 -1.99 -11.77 -1.13
N TYR A 101 -1.00 -11.27 -1.85
CA TYR A 101 0.40 -11.30 -1.45
C TYR A 101 0.83 -9.92 -0.95
N ILE A 102 1.66 -9.91 0.10
CA ILE A 102 2.25 -8.68 0.64
C ILE A 102 3.74 -8.90 0.81
N ASP A 103 4.55 -8.07 0.15
CA ASP A 103 6.00 -8.07 0.26
C ASP A 103 6.51 -6.73 0.79
N ALA A 104 7.63 -6.76 1.50
CA ALA A 104 8.36 -5.57 1.91
C ALA A 104 9.25 -5.09 0.74
N GLU A 105 8.97 -3.90 0.21
CA GLU A 105 9.77 -3.29 -0.88
C GLU A 105 11.04 -2.58 -0.36
N GLU A 106 11.03 -2.24 0.92
CA GLU A 106 12.13 -1.66 1.68
C GLU A 106 12.23 -2.33 3.04
N ASP A 107 13.34 -2.09 3.76
CA ASP A 107 13.42 -2.48 5.17
C ASP A 107 12.29 -1.79 5.92
N THR A 108 11.38 -2.57 6.49
CA THR A 108 10.11 -2.10 7.03
C THR A 108 10.00 -2.43 8.51
N GLU A 109 9.78 -1.40 9.31
CA GLU A 109 9.42 -1.55 10.72
C GLU A 109 7.91 -1.33 10.90
N ALA A 110 7.27 -2.21 11.63
CA ALA A 110 5.85 -2.11 11.93
C ALA A 110 5.53 -2.55 13.36
N LEU A 111 4.34 -2.17 13.82
CA LEU A 111 3.69 -2.77 14.97
C LEU A 111 2.65 -3.77 14.46
N CYS A 112 2.76 -5.02 14.91
CA CYS A 112 1.84 -6.09 14.58
C CYS A 112 0.84 -6.28 15.72
N ILE A 113 -0.42 -6.00 15.44
CA ILE A 113 -1.54 -6.20 16.37
C ILE A 113 -2.12 -7.58 16.11
N SER A 114 -2.27 -8.39 17.15
CA SER A 114 -2.87 -9.72 17.05
C SER A 114 -4.25 -9.68 16.38
N ALA A 115 -4.43 -10.47 15.33
CA ALA A 115 -5.70 -10.61 14.62
C ALA A 115 -6.85 -11.03 15.54
N GLY A 116 -6.58 -11.95 16.48
CA GLY A 116 -7.58 -12.42 17.44
C GLY A 116 -8.09 -11.31 18.36
N ILE A 117 -7.17 -10.50 18.89
CA ILE A 117 -7.53 -9.36 19.75
C ILE A 117 -8.28 -8.29 18.96
N PHE A 118 -7.84 -7.98 17.75
CA PHE A 118 -8.53 -7.00 16.93
C PHE A 118 -9.95 -7.45 16.57
N ARG A 119 -10.14 -8.75 16.26
CA ARG A 119 -11.46 -9.35 16.02
C ARG A 119 -12.36 -9.22 17.25
N GLN A 120 -11.85 -9.50 18.45
CA GLN A 120 -12.61 -9.34 19.70
C GLN A 120 -13.02 -7.88 19.90
N LEU A 121 -12.10 -6.93 19.73
CA LEU A 121 -12.40 -5.52 19.83
C LEU A 121 -13.45 -5.06 18.81
N MET A 122 -13.42 -5.57 17.57
CA MET A 122 -14.48 -5.31 16.58
C MET A 122 -15.87 -5.82 17.01
N GLN A 123 -15.93 -6.90 17.77
CA GLN A 123 -17.21 -7.43 18.30
C GLN A 123 -17.74 -6.59 19.46
N GLU A 124 -16.85 -6.14 20.33
CA GLU A 124 -17.16 -5.44 21.56
C GLU A 124 -17.36 -3.92 21.35
N ASN A 125 -16.60 -3.31 20.41
CA ASN A 125 -16.55 -1.87 20.22
C ASN A 125 -16.95 -1.48 18.79
N VAL A 126 -18.04 -0.71 18.67
CA VAL A 126 -18.58 -0.28 17.36
C VAL A 126 -17.61 0.62 16.58
N TYR A 127 -16.82 1.44 17.26
CA TYR A 127 -15.87 2.36 16.60
C TYR A 127 -14.72 1.60 15.96
N VAL A 128 -14.20 0.56 16.63
CA VAL A 128 -13.19 -0.34 16.06
C VAL A 128 -13.76 -1.05 14.82
N ARG A 129 -14.98 -1.55 14.92
CA ARG A 129 -15.66 -2.20 13.81
C ARG A 129 -15.90 -1.26 12.63
N CYS A 130 -16.38 -0.04 12.86
CA CYS A 130 -16.56 0.97 11.82
C CYS A 130 -15.23 1.29 11.13
N TYR A 131 -14.16 1.49 11.90
CA TYR A 131 -12.84 1.74 11.35
C TYR A 131 -12.35 0.60 10.45
N ALA A 132 -12.50 -0.65 10.88
CA ALA A 132 -12.10 -1.81 10.10
C ALA A 132 -12.84 -1.88 8.76
N TYR A 133 -14.16 -1.65 8.75
CA TYR A 133 -14.94 -1.61 7.51
C TYR A 133 -14.61 -0.42 6.63
N GLN A 134 -14.35 0.74 7.21
CA GLN A 134 -13.91 1.92 6.46
C GLN A 134 -12.58 1.65 5.74
N MET A 135 -11.58 1.14 6.44
CA MET A 135 -10.30 0.77 5.84
C MET A 135 -10.44 -0.25 4.72
N THR A 136 -11.35 -1.22 4.90
CA THR A 136 -11.62 -2.22 3.83
C THR A 136 -12.29 -1.58 2.62
N ALA A 137 -13.24 -0.67 2.82
CA ALA A 137 -13.88 0.05 1.73
C ALA A 137 -12.88 0.92 0.96
N GLU A 138 -11.93 1.54 1.66
CA GLU A 138 -10.83 2.30 1.03
C GLU A 138 -9.96 1.36 0.16
N ARG A 139 -9.53 0.21 0.68
CA ARG A 139 -8.75 -0.77 -0.09
C ARG A 139 -9.52 -1.37 -1.26
N PHE A 140 -10.82 -1.55 -1.11
CA PHE A 140 -11.70 -1.93 -2.23
C PHE A 140 -11.69 -0.83 -3.32
N SER A 141 -11.82 0.43 -2.95
CA SER A 141 -11.79 1.55 -3.89
C SER A 141 -10.45 1.64 -4.63
N ASP A 142 -9.31 1.48 -3.92
CA ASP A 142 -7.98 1.45 -4.52
C ASP A 142 -7.85 0.32 -5.54
N THR A 143 -8.35 -0.86 -5.19
CA THR A 143 -8.35 -2.04 -6.06
C THR A 143 -9.21 -1.84 -7.29
N MET A 144 -10.41 -1.28 -7.13
CA MET A 144 -11.32 -0.96 -8.25
C MET A 144 -10.73 0.10 -9.17
N TRP A 145 -10.05 1.10 -8.61
CA TRP A 145 -9.32 2.09 -9.40
C TRP A 145 -8.20 1.44 -10.24
N THR A 146 -7.41 0.56 -9.64
CA THR A 146 -6.36 -0.20 -10.35
C THR A 146 -6.97 -1.06 -11.48
N MET A 147 -8.06 -1.74 -11.22
CA MET A 147 -8.80 -2.51 -12.22
C MET A 147 -9.28 -1.63 -13.37
N GLN A 148 -9.89 -0.48 -13.07
CA GLN A 148 -10.37 0.46 -14.08
C GLN A 148 -9.23 0.96 -14.97
N GLN A 149 -8.07 1.26 -14.40
CA GLN A 149 -6.88 1.65 -15.16
C GLN A 149 -6.45 0.54 -16.13
N ILE A 150 -6.35 -0.70 -15.66
CA ILE A 150 -5.87 -1.84 -16.47
C ILE A 150 -6.84 -2.15 -17.61
N LEU A 151 -8.14 -2.10 -17.35
CA LEU A 151 -9.17 -2.51 -18.31
C LEU A 151 -9.48 -1.42 -19.36
N PHE A 152 -9.42 -0.15 -18.98
CA PHE A 152 -10.00 0.92 -19.81
C PHE A 152 -9.04 2.05 -20.18
N MET A 153 -7.82 2.09 -19.61
CA MET A 153 -6.87 3.16 -19.91
C MET A 153 -5.72 2.66 -20.78
N SER A 154 -5.29 3.49 -21.71
CA SER A 154 -4.10 3.26 -22.53
C SER A 154 -2.82 3.23 -21.66
N ALA A 155 -1.77 2.58 -22.14
CA ALA A 155 -0.53 2.40 -21.38
C ALA A 155 0.20 3.73 -21.12
N ASP A 156 0.14 4.67 -22.07
CA ASP A 156 0.71 6.01 -21.94
C ASP A 156 -0.02 6.82 -20.86
N ARG A 157 -1.36 6.79 -20.84
CA ARG A 157 -2.15 7.45 -19.81
C ARG A 157 -1.86 6.87 -18.42
N ARG A 158 -1.80 5.53 -18.28
CA ARG A 158 -1.44 4.88 -17.01
C ARG A 158 -0.04 5.28 -16.55
N LEU A 159 0.93 5.35 -17.48
CA LEU A 159 2.29 5.78 -17.16
C LEU A 159 2.31 7.26 -16.73
N ALA A 160 1.53 8.13 -17.36
CA ALA A 160 1.43 9.54 -16.97
C ALA A 160 0.83 9.68 -15.55
N ILE A 161 -0.25 8.95 -15.23
CA ILE A 161 -0.82 8.88 -13.89
C ILE A 161 0.24 8.43 -12.90
N PHE A 162 0.90 7.29 -13.16
CA PHE A 162 1.92 6.73 -12.28
C PHE A 162 3.06 7.72 -11.98
N LEU A 163 3.63 8.36 -13.01
CA LEU A 163 4.69 9.34 -12.83
C LEU A 163 4.22 10.55 -12.02
N THR A 164 3.01 11.04 -12.28
CA THR A 164 2.42 12.16 -11.55
C THR A 164 2.22 11.85 -10.08
N ASP A 165 1.71 10.64 -9.76
CA ASP A 165 1.49 10.18 -8.39
C ASP A 165 2.81 10.00 -7.63
N GLU A 166 3.86 9.45 -8.28
CA GLU A 166 5.18 9.31 -7.66
C GLU A 166 5.81 10.68 -7.36
N LEU A 167 5.66 11.65 -8.26
CA LEU A 167 6.13 13.01 -8.01
C LEU A 167 5.38 13.69 -6.87
N ALA A 168 4.08 13.45 -6.73
CA ALA A 168 3.29 14.00 -5.64
C ALA A 168 3.75 13.46 -4.28
N LYS A 169 4.17 12.18 -4.22
CA LYS A 169 4.70 11.55 -2.99
C LYS A 169 6.08 12.07 -2.60
N THR A 170 6.95 12.29 -3.59
CA THR A 170 8.36 12.69 -3.34
C THR A 170 8.56 14.20 -3.26
N GLY A 171 7.62 14.98 -3.78
CA GLY A 171 7.73 16.45 -3.88
C GLY A 171 8.79 16.93 -4.87
N GLY A 172 9.42 16.01 -5.64
CA GLY A 172 10.53 16.29 -6.54
C GLY A 172 10.14 16.31 -8.03
N GLU A 173 11.15 16.08 -8.86
CA GLU A 173 11.02 15.92 -10.32
C GLU A 173 11.53 14.55 -10.80
N ASP A 174 12.16 13.80 -9.92
CA ASP A 174 12.78 12.52 -10.21
C ASP A 174 11.97 11.34 -9.67
N VAL A 175 11.71 10.37 -10.55
CA VAL A 175 11.18 9.06 -10.18
C VAL A 175 12.32 8.05 -10.27
N ARG A 176 12.85 7.64 -9.10
CA ARG A 176 14.01 6.72 -8.99
C ARG A 176 13.56 5.27 -8.96
N MET A 177 13.16 4.77 -10.12
CA MET A 177 12.70 3.40 -10.31
C MET A 177 13.17 2.85 -11.64
N THR A 178 13.42 1.54 -11.69
CA THR A 178 13.68 0.84 -12.95
C THR A 178 12.39 0.67 -13.75
N HIS A 179 12.52 0.46 -15.06
CA HIS A 179 11.37 0.18 -15.92
C HIS A 179 10.61 -1.09 -15.49
N ASP A 180 11.30 -2.07 -14.90
CA ASP A 180 10.69 -3.27 -14.31
C ASP A 180 9.81 -2.92 -13.11
N GLN A 181 10.32 -2.11 -12.19
CA GLN A 181 9.55 -1.67 -11.02
C GLN A 181 8.31 -0.87 -11.45
N MET A 182 8.46 0.06 -12.39
CA MET A 182 7.33 0.82 -12.93
C MET A 182 6.30 -0.10 -13.59
N ALA A 183 6.74 -1.06 -14.40
CA ALA A 183 5.87 -2.03 -15.05
C ALA A 183 5.07 -2.86 -14.05
N ARG A 184 5.74 -3.33 -13.00
CA ARG A 184 5.14 -4.09 -11.90
C ARG A 184 4.07 -3.27 -11.16
N TYR A 185 4.37 -2.00 -10.85
CA TYR A 185 3.42 -1.11 -10.17
C TYR A 185 2.21 -0.73 -11.03
N MET A 186 2.40 -0.65 -12.35
CA MET A 186 1.34 -0.34 -13.30
C MET A 186 0.55 -1.56 -13.79
N GLY A 187 0.92 -2.79 -13.39
CA GLY A 187 0.36 -4.02 -13.96
C GLY A 187 0.57 -4.09 -15.49
N SER A 188 1.78 -3.80 -15.96
CA SER A 188 2.13 -3.75 -17.38
C SER A 188 3.42 -4.51 -17.68
N ALA A 189 3.71 -4.79 -18.96
CA ALA A 189 4.98 -5.38 -19.35
C ALA A 189 6.09 -4.32 -19.41
N ARG A 190 7.34 -4.70 -19.06
CA ARG A 190 8.52 -3.82 -19.09
C ARG A 190 8.74 -3.17 -20.45
N GLU A 191 8.53 -3.95 -21.52
CA GLU A 191 8.70 -3.51 -22.91
C GLU A 191 7.74 -2.37 -23.25
N VAL A 192 6.49 -2.46 -22.73
CA VAL A 192 5.47 -1.41 -22.92
C VAL A 192 5.90 -0.13 -22.20
N VAL A 193 6.30 -0.23 -20.93
CA VAL A 193 6.80 0.94 -20.18
C VAL A 193 8.04 1.56 -20.85
N SER A 194 9.00 0.71 -21.26
CA SER A 194 10.21 1.19 -21.93
C SER A 194 9.90 1.94 -23.24
N ARG A 195 8.95 1.45 -24.02
CA ARG A 195 8.51 2.10 -25.25
C ARG A 195 7.82 3.43 -24.98
N MET A 196 6.92 3.49 -24.00
CA MET A 196 6.23 4.73 -23.64
C MET A 196 7.17 5.78 -23.05
N LEU A 197 8.12 5.39 -22.21
CA LEU A 197 9.14 6.30 -21.68
C LEU A 197 10.04 6.86 -22.77
N LYS A 198 10.42 6.05 -23.77
CA LYS A 198 11.17 6.54 -24.95
C LYS A 198 10.35 7.56 -25.75
N TYR A 199 9.06 7.30 -25.94
CA TYR A 199 8.16 8.24 -26.59
C TYR A 199 8.08 9.57 -25.81
N PHE A 200 7.85 9.53 -24.50
CA PHE A 200 7.83 10.76 -23.66
C PHE A 200 9.16 11.51 -23.67
N ALA A 201 10.28 10.78 -23.78
CA ALA A 201 11.60 11.42 -23.91
C ALA A 201 11.81 12.10 -25.26
N GLN A 202 11.32 11.52 -26.34
CA GLN A 202 11.34 12.13 -27.69
C GLN A 202 10.49 13.40 -27.77
N GLU A 203 9.35 13.41 -27.09
CA GLU A 203 8.46 14.58 -26.96
C GLU A 203 9.01 15.65 -25.97
N GLY A 204 10.14 15.36 -25.29
CA GLY A 204 10.75 16.29 -24.34
C GLY A 204 10.03 16.40 -22.99
N TRP A 205 9.10 15.49 -22.67
CA TRP A 205 8.34 15.52 -21.42
C TRP A 205 9.14 14.94 -20.26
N VAL A 206 10.05 14.00 -20.55
CA VAL A 206 10.91 13.37 -19.55
C VAL A 206 12.34 13.23 -20.05
N ARG A 207 13.28 13.07 -19.13
CA ARG A 207 14.67 12.66 -19.39
C ARG A 207 14.94 11.34 -18.73
N LEU A 208 15.42 10.36 -19.50
CA LEU A 208 15.79 9.05 -18.99
C LEU A 208 17.24 9.08 -18.52
N TYR A 209 17.49 8.48 -17.35
CA TYR A 209 18.83 8.23 -16.84
C TYR A 209 18.92 6.83 -16.22
N ARG A 210 20.13 6.39 -15.87
CA ARG A 210 20.32 5.05 -15.29
C ARG A 210 19.64 4.93 -13.93
N GLY A 211 18.58 4.13 -13.86
CA GLY A 211 17.82 3.87 -12.63
C GLY A 211 16.69 4.84 -12.33
N GLY A 212 16.32 5.72 -13.29
CA GLY A 212 15.22 6.63 -13.07
C GLY A 212 14.79 7.46 -14.27
N VAL A 213 13.78 8.29 -14.01
CA VAL A 213 13.16 9.20 -14.97
C VAL A 213 13.02 10.56 -14.32
N GLN A 214 13.58 11.60 -14.96
CA GLN A 214 13.33 12.98 -14.59
C GLN A 214 12.18 13.54 -15.42
N VAL A 215 11.19 14.12 -14.77
CA VAL A 215 10.05 14.78 -15.42
C VAL A 215 10.43 16.23 -15.72
N LEU A 216 10.37 16.61 -16.99
CA LEU A 216 10.70 17.95 -17.49
C LEU A 216 9.43 18.79 -17.69
N ASP A 217 8.34 18.18 -18.13
CA ASP A 217 7.05 18.85 -18.38
C ASP A 217 5.93 18.16 -17.59
N LYS A 218 5.71 18.65 -16.35
CA LYS A 218 4.65 18.16 -15.47
C LYS A 218 3.25 18.43 -16.04
N GLN A 219 3.07 19.54 -16.76
CA GLN A 219 1.76 19.94 -17.29
C GLN A 219 1.29 19.00 -18.38
N LYS A 220 2.19 18.60 -19.28
CA LYS A 220 1.87 17.63 -20.34
C LYS A 220 1.50 16.26 -19.78
N LEU A 221 2.26 15.78 -18.78
CA LEU A 221 1.92 14.51 -18.12
C LEU A 221 0.57 14.59 -17.39
N GLN A 222 0.29 15.70 -16.69
CA GLN A 222 -1.00 15.89 -16.01
C GLN A 222 -2.17 15.98 -17.00
N ALA A 223 -2.00 16.64 -18.15
CA ALA A 223 -3.01 16.70 -19.20
C ALA A 223 -3.33 15.28 -19.72
N LEU A 224 -2.29 14.52 -20.09
CA LEU A 224 -2.45 13.13 -20.53
C LEU A 224 -3.08 12.25 -19.43
N ALA A 225 -2.69 12.43 -18.17
CA ALA A 225 -3.29 11.69 -17.04
C ALA A 225 -4.80 11.95 -16.90
N ARG A 226 -5.25 13.19 -17.18
CA ARG A 226 -6.68 13.55 -17.21
C ARG A 226 -7.41 13.06 -18.48
N GLY A 227 -6.66 12.72 -19.54
CA GLY A 227 -7.22 12.28 -20.82
C GLY A 227 -7.53 13.43 -21.76
N GLU A 228 -6.79 14.52 -21.63
CA GLU A 228 -6.82 15.72 -22.46
C GLU A 228 -5.81 15.61 -23.61
#